data_510f99e5720c424103e1d65c542672e2
#
_entry.id   510f99e5720c424103e1d65c542672e2
#
_cell.length_a   1.000
_cell.length_b   1.000
_cell.length_c   1.000
_cell.angle_alpha   90.00
_cell.angle_beta   90.00
_cell.angle_gamma   90.00
#
_symmetry.space_group_name_H-M   'P 1'
#
loop_
_entity.id
_entity.type
_entity.pdbx_description
1 polymer ?
#
loop_
_entity_poly.entity_id
_entity_poly.type
_entity_poly.pdbx_seq_one_letter_code
_entity_poly.pdbx_strand_id
1 'polypeptide(L)'
;MNTSTTSWQQLLAEGFTDIESLCQHLQLEPNQLPLLVGFKDFPLRVPRGFVDCMEKGNPNDPLLRQILPIQNELVDYPGYNADPVGDLNAVAAAGVIHKYQGRVLLIATGACAVHCRYCFRRNFPYGEQQLSSQKLQQAISYIAEHSDISEVILSGGDPLLLNDDKLGFLLQQLAAIKHVQRIRLHSRVPIVLPARITDSLLTHLSNSNQQIVMVLHSNHGNELSPSVAAACLKIRQRGITLLNQSVLLKAVNDDAQTLCQLSEKLFSLGVLPYYLHLLDHASGTGHFAVDDDTAKQLLEQMQRQLPGYLVPKLVREQAGAAYKLPIN
;
A
#
# COMPACT_ATOMS: atom_id res chain seq x y z
N MET A 1 -6.08 -2.56 37.45
CA MET A 1 -6.83 -1.64 36.57
C MET A 1 -6.78 -2.25 35.17
N ASN A 2 -7.91 -2.84 34.72
CA ASN A 2 -8.01 -3.36 33.36
C ASN A 2 -8.08 -2.17 32.40
N THR A 3 -6.95 -1.75 31.85
CA THR A 3 -6.93 -0.92 30.67
C THR A 3 -7.37 -1.78 29.50
N SER A 4 -8.66 -1.76 29.16
CA SER A 4 -9.14 -2.37 27.93
C SER A 4 -8.40 -1.67 26.78
N THR A 5 -7.40 -2.33 26.24
CA THR A 5 -6.71 -1.86 25.02
C THR A 5 -7.72 -1.80 23.89
N THR A 6 -7.99 -0.60 23.38
CA THR A 6 -8.88 -0.38 22.23
C THR A 6 -8.43 -1.29 21.07
N SER A 7 -9.35 -2.08 20.53
CA SER A 7 -9.01 -2.99 19.42
C SER A 7 -8.67 -2.22 18.15
N TRP A 8 -7.86 -2.81 17.26
CA TRP A 8 -7.56 -2.17 15.98
C TRP A 8 -8.81 -1.93 15.12
N GLN A 9 -9.84 -2.78 15.27
CA GLN A 9 -11.13 -2.59 14.58
C GLN A 9 -11.85 -1.35 15.08
N GLN A 10 -11.84 -1.08 16.39
CA GLN A 10 -12.39 0.15 16.97
C GLN A 10 -11.62 1.38 16.48
N LEU A 11 -10.28 1.35 16.50
CA LEU A 11 -9.45 2.44 15.97
C LEU A 11 -9.69 2.68 14.47
N LEU A 12 -9.96 1.63 13.68
CA LEU A 12 -10.34 1.76 12.29
C LEU A 12 -11.71 2.41 12.12
N ALA A 13 -12.68 2.03 12.97
CA ALA A 13 -14.03 2.58 12.95
C ALA A 13 -14.08 4.05 13.38
N GLU A 14 -13.18 4.47 14.26
CA GLU A 14 -13.02 5.86 14.72
C GLU A 14 -12.28 6.77 13.73
N GLY A 15 -11.84 6.21 12.60
CA GLY A 15 -11.17 6.97 11.52
C GLY A 15 -12.08 8.04 10.90
N PHE A 16 -11.46 9.01 10.25
CA PHE A 16 -12.20 10.04 9.53
C PHE A 16 -12.77 9.51 8.21
N THR A 17 -14.05 9.75 8.01
CA THR A 17 -14.79 9.47 6.76
C THR A 17 -15.52 10.71 6.23
N ASP A 18 -15.41 11.80 6.95
CA ASP A 18 -16.01 13.09 6.66
C ASP A 18 -14.94 14.18 6.61
N ILE A 19 -15.00 15.01 5.56
CA ILE A 19 -13.99 16.07 5.30
C ILE A 19 -14.07 17.19 6.35
N GLU A 20 -15.26 17.53 6.81
CA GLU A 20 -15.47 18.63 7.76
C GLU A 20 -14.80 18.30 9.11
N SER A 21 -15.06 17.10 9.64
CA SER A 21 -14.43 16.63 10.87
C SER A 21 -12.90 16.50 10.74
N LEU A 22 -12.39 16.08 9.56
CA LEU A 22 -10.96 16.06 9.30
C LEU A 22 -10.36 17.46 9.34
N CYS A 23 -10.97 18.43 8.63
CA CYS A 23 -10.51 19.82 8.61
C CYS A 23 -10.55 20.43 10.02
N GLN A 24 -11.61 20.20 10.78
CA GLN A 24 -11.71 20.66 12.16
C GLN A 24 -10.58 20.10 13.03
N HIS A 25 -10.30 18.79 12.93
CA HIS A 25 -9.21 18.16 13.68
C HIS A 25 -7.84 18.75 13.33
N LEU A 26 -7.61 19.01 12.04
CA LEU A 26 -6.36 19.59 11.54
C LEU A 26 -6.30 21.13 11.63
N GLN A 27 -7.36 21.80 12.15
CA GLN A 27 -7.43 23.27 12.24
C GLN A 27 -7.28 23.94 10.86
N LEU A 28 -7.92 23.35 9.83
CA LEU A 28 -7.93 23.86 8.46
C LEU A 28 -9.28 24.49 8.15
N GLU A 29 -9.26 25.57 7.38
CA GLU A 29 -10.46 26.22 6.85
C GLU A 29 -10.89 25.55 5.53
N PRO A 30 -12.06 24.86 5.48
CA PRO A 30 -12.49 24.13 4.28
C PRO A 30 -12.60 25.01 3.01
N ASN A 31 -12.97 26.29 3.18
CA ASN A 31 -13.11 27.24 2.07
C ASN A 31 -11.78 27.65 1.41
N GLN A 32 -10.66 27.36 2.05
CA GLN A 32 -9.31 27.61 1.52
C GLN A 32 -8.73 26.40 0.79
N LEU A 33 -9.45 25.28 0.76
CA LEU A 33 -9.02 24.04 0.14
C LEU A 33 -9.85 23.75 -1.13
N PRO A 34 -9.25 23.21 -2.19
CA PRO A 34 -9.96 22.84 -3.41
C PRO A 34 -10.70 21.50 -3.24
N LEU A 35 -11.57 21.41 -2.24
CA LEU A 35 -12.22 20.17 -1.83
C LEU A 35 -13.17 19.62 -2.90
N LEU A 36 -13.15 18.30 -3.05
CA LEU A 36 -14.14 17.55 -3.83
C LEU A 36 -15.21 17.02 -2.87
N VAL A 37 -16.28 17.79 -2.73
CA VAL A 37 -17.40 17.47 -1.83
C VAL A 37 -18.43 16.61 -2.55
N GLY A 38 -18.97 15.60 -1.87
CA GLY A 38 -20.08 14.77 -2.38
C GLY A 38 -19.66 13.67 -3.36
N PHE A 39 -18.38 13.46 -3.62
CA PHE A 39 -17.88 12.39 -4.47
C PHE A 39 -17.97 11.03 -3.75
N LYS A 40 -18.91 10.17 -4.19
CA LYS A 40 -19.24 8.92 -3.50
C LYS A 40 -18.41 7.72 -3.96
N ASP A 41 -17.86 7.77 -5.17
CA ASP A 41 -17.19 6.60 -5.78
C ASP A 41 -15.89 6.24 -5.07
N PHE A 42 -15.19 7.25 -4.52
CA PHE A 42 -13.97 7.04 -3.74
C PHE A 42 -13.94 8.00 -2.53
N PRO A 43 -14.73 7.72 -1.45
CA PRO A 43 -14.91 8.62 -0.33
C PRO A 43 -13.63 8.79 0.50
N LEU A 44 -13.58 9.80 1.36
CA LEU A 44 -12.55 9.93 2.38
C LEU A 44 -12.61 8.73 3.33
N ARG A 45 -11.45 8.15 3.63
CA ARG A 45 -11.24 7.17 4.69
C ARG A 45 -9.80 7.25 5.17
N VAL A 46 -9.58 7.53 6.45
CA VAL A 46 -8.24 7.59 7.05
C VAL A 46 -8.29 7.34 8.56
N PRO A 47 -7.42 6.49 9.14
CA PRO A 47 -7.30 6.31 10.58
C PRO A 47 -6.78 7.56 11.29
N ARG A 48 -7.29 7.83 12.51
CA ARG A 48 -6.86 8.99 13.32
C ARG A 48 -5.35 9.03 13.54
N GLY A 49 -4.73 7.91 13.91
CA GLY A 49 -3.29 7.87 14.19
C GLY A 49 -2.40 8.26 13.00
N PHE A 50 -2.89 8.11 11.76
CA PHE A 50 -2.19 8.63 10.59
C PHE A 50 -2.40 10.15 10.44
N VAL A 51 -3.61 10.65 10.72
CA VAL A 51 -3.91 12.09 10.71
C VAL A 51 -3.13 12.84 11.79
N ASP A 52 -2.91 12.22 12.94
CA ASP A 52 -2.13 12.80 14.05
C ASP A 52 -0.64 12.99 13.70
N CYS A 53 -0.15 12.41 12.59
CA CYS A 53 1.18 12.66 12.04
C CYS A 53 1.25 13.90 11.14
N MET A 54 0.11 14.53 10.84
CA MET A 54 0.02 15.71 9.98
C MET A 54 0.23 17.01 10.78
N GLU A 55 0.77 18.02 10.13
CA GLU A 55 0.94 19.35 10.71
C GLU A 55 -0.39 20.10 10.72
N LYS A 56 -0.86 20.48 11.92
CA LYS A 56 -2.09 21.27 12.07
C LYS A 56 -1.94 22.65 11.44
N GLY A 57 -2.99 23.11 10.79
CA GLY A 57 -3.01 24.40 10.10
C GLY A 57 -2.24 24.45 8.79
N ASN A 58 -1.62 23.33 8.37
CA ASN A 58 -0.87 23.27 7.11
C ASN A 58 -1.70 22.62 5.98
N PRO A 59 -2.28 23.39 5.05
CA PRO A 59 -3.04 22.84 3.92
C PRO A 59 -2.16 22.13 2.90
N ASN A 60 -0.84 22.28 3.00
CA ASN A 60 0.16 21.69 2.11
C ASN A 60 0.87 20.48 2.73
N ASP A 61 0.41 19.99 3.88
CA ASP A 61 1.02 18.81 4.52
C ASP A 61 1.08 17.61 3.54
N PRO A 62 2.26 16.97 3.38
CA PRO A 62 2.46 15.89 2.41
C PRO A 62 1.63 14.64 2.72
N LEU A 63 1.24 14.39 3.96
CA LEU A 63 0.38 13.27 4.33
C LEU A 63 -1.08 13.60 4.01
N LEU A 64 -1.51 14.84 4.27
CA LEU A 64 -2.85 15.32 3.94
C LEU A 64 -3.11 15.20 2.43
N ARG A 65 -2.16 15.62 1.60
CA ARG A 65 -2.27 15.53 0.12
C ARG A 65 -2.55 14.13 -0.37
N GLN A 66 -2.07 13.11 0.33
CA GLN A 66 -2.25 11.71 -0.07
C GLN A 66 -3.67 11.18 0.19
N ILE A 67 -4.48 11.87 1.01
CA ILE A 67 -5.78 11.35 1.47
C ILE A 67 -6.94 12.31 1.25
N LEU A 68 -6.71 13.60 1.06
CA LEU A 68 -7.75 14.61 0.92
C LEU A 68 -8.34 14.59 -0.50
N PRO A 69 -9.66 14.36 -0.67
CA PRO A 69 -10.32 14.47 -1.96
C PRO A 69 -10.30 15.93 -2.45
N ILE A 70 -9.78 16.17 -3.64
CA ILE A 70 -9.67 17.52 -4.23
C ILE A 70 -10.23 17.57 -5.66
N GLN A 71 -10.65 18.76 -6.10
CA GLN A 71 -11.26 18.98 -7.42
C GLN A 71 -10.34 18.57 -8.59
N ASN A 72 -9.02 18.60 -8.39
CA ASN A 72 -8.05 18.16 -9.40
C ASN A 72 -8.24 16.68 -9.81
N GLU A 73 -8.92 15.86 -9.00
CA GLU A 73 -9.24 14.47 -9.35
C GLU A 73 -10.29 14.35 -10.46
N LEU A 74 -11.04 15.44 -10.74
CA LEU A 74 -12.01 15.48 -11.84
C LEU A 74 -11.40 15.87 -13.18
N VAL A 75 -10.13 16.31 -13.18
CA VAL A 75 -9.44 16.67 -14.41
C VAL A 75 -9.09 15.42 -15.20
N ASP A 76 -9.51 15.38 -16.45
CA ASP A 76 -9.16 14.31 -17.37
C ASP A 76 -7.75 14.53 -17.92
N TYR A 77 -6.88 13.55 -17.71
CA TYR A 77 -5.50 13.57 -18.19
C TYR A 77 -5.34 12.57 -19.34
N PRO A 78 -4.76 12.97 -20.49
CA PRO A 78 -4.53 12.05 -21.61
C PRO A 78 -3.75 10.81 -21.18
N GLY A 79 -4.23 9.61 -21.53
CA GLY A 79 -3.58 8.34 -21.20
C GLY A 79 -3.93 7.77 -19.82
N TYR A 80 -4.73 8.48 -19.01
CA TYR A 80 -5.22 7.97 -17.73
C TYR A 80 -6.53 7.19 -17.91
N ASN A 81 -6.66 6.05 -17.22
CA ASN A 81 -7.80 5.17 -17.38
C ASN A 81 -8.14 4.40 -16.10
N ALA A 82 -9.19 3.58 -16.12
CA ALA A 82 -9.68 2.83 -14.96
C ALA A 82 -8.83 1.58 -14.63
N ASP A 83 -8.04 1.05 -15.58
CA ASP A 83 -7.17 -0.13 -15.41
C ASP A 83 -5.76 0.15 -15.96
N PRO A 84 -5.01 1.06 -15.33
CA PRO A 84 -3.76 1.60 -15.90
C PRO A 84 -2.65 0.56 -16.06
N VAL A 85 -2.71 -0.52 -15.31
CA VAL A 85 -1.68 -1.58 -15.30
C VAL A 85 -2.17 -2.91 -15.92
N GLY A 86 -3.42 -2.93 -16.46
CA GLY A 86 -3.99 -4.08 -17.13
C GLY A 86 -4.25 -5.27 -16.19
N ASP A 87 -4.67 -5.00 -14.95
CA ASP A 87 -4.99 -6.05 -13.98
C ASP A 87 -6.18 -6.90 -14.43
N LEU A 88 -7.19 -6.28 -15.06
CA LEU A 88 -8.41 -6.98 -15.50
C LEU A 88 -8.11 -8.00 -16.60
N ASN A 89 -7.19 -7.70 -17.50
CA ASN A 89 -6.79 -8.61 -18.58
C ASN A 89 -5.88 -9.76 -18.09
N ALA A 90 -5.36 -9.66 -16.86
CA ALA A 90 -4.47 -10.64 -16.25
C ALA A 90 -5.17 -11.50 -15.18
N VAL A 91 -6.49 -11.40 -15.04
CA VAL A 91 -7.29 -12.26 -14.14
C VAL A 91 -7.30 -13.68 -14.73
N ALA A 92 -6.57 -14.59 -14.11
CA ALA A 92 -6.43 -15.99 -14.54
C ALA A 92 -7.45 -16.92 -13.88
N ALA A 93 -7.86 -16.59 -12.65
CA ALA A 93 -8.95 -17.23 -11.90
C ALA A 93 -9.59 -16.20 -10.98
N ALA A 94 -10.72 -16.52 -10.36
CA ALA A 94 -11.41 -15.60 -9.46
C ALA A 94 -10.46 -15.12 -8.34
N GLY A 95 -10.18 -13.80 -8.30
CA GLY A 95 -9.27 -13.19 -7.34
C GLY A 95 -7.77 -13.43 -7.60
N VAL A 96 -7.38 -14.11 -8.68
CA VAL A 96 -5.97 -14.37 -9.05
C VAL A 96 -5.57 -13.53 -10.25
N ILE A 97 -4.61 -12.66 -10.08
CA ILE A 97 -3.96 -11.89 -11.15
C ILE A 97 -2.59 -12.51 -11.43
N HIS A 98 -2.39 -13.01 -12.65
CA HIS A 98 -1.16 -13.72 -13.07
C HIS A 98 -0.51 -12.98 -14.24
N LYS A 99 0.32 -11.98 -13.95
CA LYS A 99 1.04 -11.17 -14.95
C LYS A 99 2.47 -11.67 -15.21
N TYR A 100 3.12 -12.20 -14.19
CA TYR A 100 4.56 -12.44 -14.18
C TYR A 100 4.85 -13.91 -13.95
N GLN A 101 5.84 -14.43 -14.64
CA GLN A 101 6.32 -15.81 -14.44
C GLN A 101 6.72 -16.04 -12.97
N GLY A 102 6.35 -17.18 -12.43
CA GLY A 102 6.76 -17.67 -11.11
C GLY A 102 6.06 -17.00 -9.92
N ARG A 103 5.10 -16.08 -10.13
CA ARG A 103 4.36 -15.42 -9.06
C ARG A 103 2.99 -14.96 -9.47
N VAL A 104 2.05 -15.04 -8.53
CA VAL A 104 0.69 -14.54 -8.69
C VAL A 104 0.34 -13.55 -7.59
N LEU A 105 -0.61 -12.65 -7.89
CA LEU A 105 -1.23 -11.78 -6.91
C LEU A 105 -2.63 -12.31 -6.60
N LEU A 106 -2.93 -12.45 -5.32
CA LEU A 106 -4.23 -12.87 -4.81
C LEU A 106 -4.94 -11.67 -4.18
N ILE A 107 -6.13 -11.36 -4.67
CA ILE A 107 -7.02 -10.33 -4.13
C ILE A 107 -7.65 -10.86 -2.85
N ALA A 108 -7.01 -10.62 -1.71
CA ALA A 108 -7.44 -11.18 -0.43
C ALA A 108 -8.73 -10.51 0.10
N THR A 109 -8.89 -9.20 -0.14
CA THR A 109 -10.07 -8.41 0.23
C THR A 109 -10.13 -7.13 -0.61
N GLY A 110 -11.33 -6.55 -0.76
CA GLY A 110 -11.49 -5.21 -1.36
C GLY A 110 -11.45 -4.06 -0.35
N ALA A 111 -11.37 -4.35 0.96
CA ALA A 111 -11.36 -3.31 2.00
C ALA A 111 -9.99 -2.66 2.14
N CYS A 112 -9.98 -1.33 2.40
CA CYS A 112 -8.79 -0.56 2.75
C CYS A 112 -8.99 0.21 4.06
N ALA A 113 -7.91 0.38 4.84
CA ALA A 113 -7.91 1.23 6.03
C ALA A 113 -7.85 2.72 5.67
N VAL A 114 -7.25 3.05 4.54
CA VAL A 114 -7.10 4.39 3.99
C VAL A 114 -7.40 4.40 2.50
N HIS A 115 -8.06 5.43 2.01
CA HIS A 115 -8.25 5.65 0.58
C HIS A 115 -7.19 6.62 0.06
N CYS A 116 -6.11 6.05 -0.46
CA CYS A 116 -4.99 6.80 -1.06
C CYS A 116 -5.44 7.47 -2.34
N ARG A 117 -5.34 8.80 -2.45
CA ARG A 117 -5.82 9.54 -3.64
C ARG A 117 -5.05 9.21 -4.93
N TYR A 118 -3.86 8.65 -4.81
CA TYR A 118 -3.01 8.15 -5.90
C TYR A 118 -3.21 6.64 -6.18
N CYS A 119 -4.23 5.99 -5.63
CA CYS A 119 -4.43 4.55 -5.77
C CYS A 119 -4.73 4.17 -7.23
N PHE A 120 -3.89 3.31 -7.82
CA PHE A 120 -4.09 2.84 -9.19
C PHE A 120 -5.26 1.85 -9.33
N ARG A 121 -5.68 1.22 -8.22
CA ARG A 121 -6.83 0.31 -8.15
C ARG A 121 -8.10 0.98 -7.62
N ARG A 122 -8.19 2.31 -7.64
CA ARG A 122 -9.37 3.01 -7.10
C ARG A 122 -10.66 2.66 -7.86
N ASN A 123 -10.55 2.25 -9.12
CA ASN A 123 -11.67 1.84 -9.98
C ASN A 123 -11.75 0.31 -10.18
N PHE A 124 -10.93 -0.47 -9.45
CA PHE A 124 -10.93 -1.93 -9.58
C PHE A 124 -12.23 -2.55 -9.05
N PRO A 125 -12.88 -3.49 -9.78
CA PRO A 125 -14.17 -4.07 -9.40
C PRO A 125 -14.03 -5.11 -8.28
N TYR A 126 -13.67 -4.68 -7.09
CA TYR A 126 -13.44 -5.56 -5.94
C TYR A 126 -14.65 -6.44 -5.58
N GLY A 127 -15.89 -5.95 -5.79
CA GLY A 127 -17.11 -6.73 -5.54
C GLY A 127 -17.16 -8.03 -6.33
N GLU A 128 -16.64 -8.01 -7.56
CA GLU A 128 -16.58 -9.18 -8.44
C GLU A 128 -15.41 -10.10 -8.12
N GLN A 129 -14.32 -9.56 -7.58
CA GLN A 129 -13.07 -10.28 -7.34
C GLN A 129 -12.85 -10.67 -5.87
N GLN A 130 -13.72 -10.26 -4.95
CA GLN A 130 -13.60 -10.58 -3.53
C GLN A 130 -13.73 -12.08 -3.28
N LEU A 131 -12.81 -12.63 -2.49
CA LEU A 131 -12.76 -14.06 -2.17
C LEU A 131 -13.96 -14.48 -1.28
N SER A 132 -14.97 -15.11 -1.89
CA SER A 132 -15.88 -16.01 -1.19
C SER A 132 -15.17 -17.35 -0.92
N SER A 133 -15.73 -18.21 -0.10
CA SER A 133 -15.16 -19.56 0.17
C SER A 133 -14.95 -20.36 -1.13
N GLN A 134 -15.90 -20.26 -2.08
CA GLN A 134 -15.80 -20.95 -3.37
C GLN A 134 -14.69 -20.36 -4.25
N LYS A 135 -14.59 -19.02 -4.33
CA LYS A 135 -13.54 -18.32 -5.09
C LYS A 135 -12.16 -18.59 -4.50
N LEU A 136 -12.06 -18.65 -3.17
CA LEU A 136 -10.82 -19.01 -2.52
C LEU A 136 -10.37 -20.44 -2.92
N GLN A 137 -11.28 -21.41 -2.93
CA GLN A 137 -10.94 -22.77 -3.36
C GLN A 137 -10.47 -22.80 -4.82
N GLN A 138 -11.11 -22.05 -5.72
CA GLN A 138 -10.68 -21.93 -7.12
C GLN A 138 -9.27 -21.31 -7.24
N ALA A 139 -8.99 -20.27 -6.46
CA ALA A 139 -7.68 -19.63 -6.44
C ALA A 139 -6.58 -20.57 -5.92
N ILE A 140 -6.86 -21.32 -4.85
CA ILE A 140 -5.93 -22.32 -4.30
C ILE A 140 -5.69 -23.45 -5.32
N SER A 141 -6.74 -23.97 -5.99
CA SER A 141 -6.61 -24.99 -7.02
C SER A 141 -5.77 -24.48 -8.18
N TYR A 142 -6.02 -23.26 -8.67
CA TYR A 142 -5.22 -22.63 -9.74
C TYR A 142 -3.73 -22.58 -9.36
N ILE A 143 -3.41 -22.10 -8.14
CA ILE A 143 -2.02 -22.03 -7.67
C ILE A 143 -1.39 -23.43 -7.58
N ALA A 144 -2.14 -24.42 -7.08
CA ALA A 144 -1.65 -25.79 -6.92
C ALA A 144 -1.38 -26.49 -8.25
N GLU A 145 -2.13 -26.18 -9.31
CA GLU A 145 -1.98 -26.75 -10.66
C GLU A 145 -0.82 -26.11 -11.45
N HIS A 146 -0.34 -24.92 -11.04
CA HIS A 146 0.75 -24.19 -11.71
C HIS A 146 2.04 -24.28 -10.90
N SER A 147 2.80 -25.37 -11.11
CA SER A 147 4.01 -25.68 -10.32
C SER A 147 5.18 -24.70 -10.51
N ASP A 148 5.13 -23.84 -11.51
CA ASP A 148 6.08 -22.74 -11.73
C ASP A 148 5.86 -21.56 -10.77
N ILE A 149 4.70 -21.47 -10.10
CA ILE A 149 4.41 -20.42 -9.11
C ILE A 149 5.14 -20.70 -7.80
N SER A 150 6.23 -19.98 -7.56
CA SER A 150 7.01 -20.09 -6.32
C SER A 150 6.67 -19.02 -5.27
N GLU A 151 5.91 -17.98 -5.65
CA GLU A 151 5.55 -16.87 -4.79
C GLU A 151 4.09 -16.46 -4.96
N VAL A 152 3.40 -16.26 -3.82
CA VAL A 152 2.04 -15.71 -3.79
C VAL A 152 2.07 -14.34 -3.10
N ILE A 153 1.54 -13.32 -3.80
CA ILE A 153 1.43 -11.95 -3.28
C ILE A 153 0.01 -11.73 -2.78
N LEU A 154 -0.15 -11.50 -1.49
CA LEU A 154 -1.43 -11.09 -0.91
C LEU A 154 -1.57 -9.57 -1.05
N SER A 155 -2.64 -9.14 -1.72
CA SER A 155 -2.93 -7.73 -2.01
C SER A 155 -4.44 -7.54 -2.17
N GLY A 156 -4.86 -6.57 -2.97
CA GLY A 156 -6.25 -6.23 -3.26
C GLY A 156 -6.56 -4.83 -2.79
N GLY A 157 -7.46 -4.66 -1.81
CA GLY A 157 -7.50 -3.50 -0.94
C GLY A 157 -6.27 -3.55 -0.04
N ASP A 158 -6.42 -4.04 1.19
CA ASP A 158 -5.28 -4.30 2.06
C ASP A 158 -5.48 -5.65 2.78
N PRO A 159 -4.61 -6.65 2.57
CA PRO A 159 -4.78 -8.00 3.09
C PRO A 159 -4.80 -8.07 4.62
N LEU A 160 -4.19 -7.11 5.32
CA LEU A 160 -4.19 -7.06 6.77
C LEU A 160 -5.52 -6.60 7.38
N LEU A 161 -6.51 -6.21 6.56
CA LEU A 161 -7.88 -5.97 7.02
C LEU A 161 -8.72 -7.26 7.13
N LEU A 162 -8.22 -8.39 6.64
CA LEU A 162 -8.79 -9.67 7.02
C LEU A 162 -8.64 -9.86 8.54
N ASN A 163 -9.63 -10.47 9.17
CA ASN A 163 -9.44 -10.91 10.54
C ASN A 163 -8.41 -12.07 10.62
N ASP A 164 -7.88 -12.31 11.82
CA ASP A 164 -6.79 -13.25 12.00
C ASP A 164 -7.17 -14.68 11.58
N ASP A 165 -8.42 -15.12 11.83
CA ASP A 165 -8.89 -16.47 11.46
C ASP A 165 -8.91 -16.65 9.93
N LYS A 166 -9.44 -15.66 9.20
CA LYS A 166 -9.49 -15.72 7.72
C LYS A 166 -8.11 -15.68 7.11
N LEU A 167 -7.23 -14.81 7.63
CA LEU A 167 -5.85 -14.73 7.15
C LEU A 167 -5.08 -16.00 7.48
N GLY A 168 -5.22 -16.53 8.71
CA GLY A 168 -4.61 -17.79 9.14
C GLY A 168 -5.06 -18.97 8.30
N PHE A 169 -6.36 -19.08 8.01
CA PHE A 169 -6.89 -20.11 7.11
C PHE A 169 -6.30 -20.00 5.70
N LEU A 170 -6.25 -18.79 5.12
CA LEU A 170 -5.64 -18.56 3.81
C LEU A 170 -4.16 -18.99 3.80
N LEU A 171 -3.38 -18.59 4.80
CA LEU A 171 -1.98 -18.98 4.95
C LEU A 171 -1.81 -20.49 5.04
N GLN A 172 -2.68 -21.17 5.81
CA GLN A 172 -2.68 -22.62 5.93
C GLN A 172 -2.95 -23.32 4.59
N GLN A 173 -3.91 -22.83 3.80
CA GLN A 173 -4.18 -23.38 2.46
C GLN A 173 -2.98 -23.23 1.54
N LEU A 174 -2.32 -22.07 1.55
CA LEU A 174 -1.11 -21.83 0.76
C LEU A 174 0.08 -22.68 1.25
N ALA A 175 0.19 -22.91 2.57
CA ALA A 175 1.25 -23.75 3.15
C ALA A 175 1.18 -25.21 2.72
N ALA A 176 0.01 -25.70 2.31
CA ALA A 176 -0.17 -27.06 1.80
C ALA A 176 0.40 -27.23 0.37
N ILE A 177 0.68 -26.14 -0.36
CA ILE A 177 1.18 -26.16 -1.74
C ILE A 177 2.71 -26.17 -1.71
N LYS A 178 3.32 -27.32 -1.98
CA LYS A 178 4.77 -27.55 -1.78
C LYS A 178 5.71 -26.66 -2.60
N HIS A 179 5.31 -26.25 -3.81
CA HIS A 179 6.14 -25.41 -4.69
C HIS A 179 6.05 -23.92 -4.34
N VAL A 180 5.07 -23.48 -3.54
CA VAL A 180 5.01 -22.12 -3.03
C VAL A 180 6.01 -21.95 -1.89
N GLN A 181 7.07 -21.22 -2.14
CA GLN A 181 8.18 -21.00 -1.21
C GLN A 181 8.04 -19.70 -0.41
N ARG A 182 7.35 -18.70 -0.98
CA ARG A 182 7.23 -17.36 -0.41
C ARG A 182 5.80 -16.83 -0.44
N ILE A 183 5.44 -16.14 0.63
CA ILE A 183 4.21 -15.34 0.69
C ILE A 183 4.63 -13.91 0.94
N ARG A 184 4.20 -13.00 0.08
CA ARG A 184 4.48 -11.58 0.19
C ARG A 184 3.19 -10.81 0.42
N LEU A 185 3.13 -10.04 1.51
CA LEU A 185 2.00 -9.18 1.82
C LEU A 185 2.33 -7.75 1.40
N HIS A 186 1.47 -7.16 0.58
CA HIS A 186 1.51 -5.74 0.24
C HIS A 186 0.49 -4.99 1.10
N SER A 187 0.96 -4.14 2.00
CA SER A 187 0.09 -3.50 2.98
C SER A 187 0.55 -2.09 3.34
N ARG A 188 -0.41 -1.17 3.43
CA ARG A 188 -0.23 0.15 4.04
C ARG A 188 -0.68 0.17 5.51
N VAL A 189 -1.38 -0.87 5.98
CA VAL A 189 -1.91 -0.94 7.34
C VAL A 189 -0.85 -0.77 8.42
N PRO A 190 0.38 -1.34 8.35
CA PRO A 190 1.39 -1.12 9.38
C PRO A 190 1.79 0.36 9.52
N ILE A 191 1.60 1.16 8.48
CA ILE A 191 1.90 2.60 8.45
C ILE A 191 0.72 3.41 8.99
N VAL A 192 -0.51 3.14 8.51
CA VAL A 192 -1.69 3.98 8.83
C VAL A 192 -2.47 3.50 10.05
N LEU A 193 -2.31 2.23 10.44
CA LEU A 193 -2.99 1.60 11.57
C LEU A 193 -2.06 0.58 12.26
N PRO A 194 -0.91 0.99 12.84
CA PRO A 194 0.10 0.09 13.41
C PRO A 194 -0.44 -0.81 14.53
N ALA A 195 -1.53 -0.43 15.20
CA ALA A 195 -2.21 -1.25 16.20
C ALA A 195 -2.73 -2.60 15.64
N ARG A 196 -2.88 -2.73 14.30
CA ARG A 196 -3.22 -3.99 13.64
C ARG A 196 -2.13 -5.05 13.78
N ILE A 197 -0.89 -4.65 14.06
CA ILE A 197 0.24 -5.58 14.24
C ILE A 197 0.17 -6.17 15.64
N THR A 198 -0.76 -7.11 15.80
CA THR A 198 -1.03 -7.84 17.04
C THR A 198 -0.18 -9.10 17.14
N ASP A 199 -0.03 -9.63 18.34
CA ASP A 199 0.69 -10.90 18.55
C ASP A 199 -0.04 -12.08 17.89
N SER A 200 -1.38 -12.06 17.84
CA SER A 200 -2.20 -13.04 17.11
C SER A 200 -1.86 -13.05 15.62
N LEU A 201 -1.90 -11.88 14.96
CA LEU A 201 -1.49 -11.74 13.56
C LEU A 201 -0.08 -12.31 13.32
N LEU A 202 0.87 -11.86 14.14
CA LEU A 202 2.27 -12.26 14.01
C LEU A 202 2.46 -13.77 14.22
N THR A 203 1.67 -14.38 15.08
CA THR A 203 1.68 -15.84 15.27
C THR A 203 1.22 -16.57 14.02
N HIS A 204 0.13 -16.13 13.38
CA HIS A 204 -0.31 -16.71 12.10
C HIS A 204 0.75 -16.58 11.00
N LEU A 205 1.39 -15.44 10.90
CA LEU A 205 2.46 -15.20 9.90
C LEU A 205 3.70 -16.07 10.17
N SER A 206 4.10 -16.21 11.45
CA SER A 206 5.30 -16.97 11.82
C SER A 206 5.11 -18.49 11.75
N ASN A 207 3.89 -18.97 11.84
CA ASN A 207 3.57 -20.41 11.74
C ASN A 207 3.52 -20.89 10.28
N SER A 208 3.71 -20.01 9.31
CA SER A 208 3.81 -20.42 7.91
C SER A 208 5.14 -21.13 7.65
N ASN A 209 5.11 -22.21 6.87
CA ASN A 209 6.32 -22.88 6.39
C ASN A 209 7.03 -22.11 5.28
N GLN A 210 6.37 -21.12 4.65
CA GLN A 210 6.93 -20.28 3.63
C GLN A 210 7.69 -19.09 4.23
N GLN A 211 8.62 -18.55 3.46
CA GLN A 211 9.24 -17.28 3.78
C GLN A 211 8.20 -16.15 3.67
N ILE A 212 8.03 -15.41 4.74
CA ILE A 212 7.13 -14.25 4.75
C ILE A 212 7.92 -12.97 4.46
N VAL A 213 7.44 -12.20 3.48
CA VAL A 213 7.95 -10.87 3.14
C VAL A 213 6.78 -9.88 3.28
N MET A 214 6.97 -8.79 4.00
CA MET A 214 5.99 -7.73 4.09
C MET A 214 6.53 -6.48 3.39
N VAL A 215 5.81 -6.02 2.38
CA VAL A 215 6.12 -4.79 1.64
C VAL A 215 5.20 -3.68 2.17
N LEU A 216 5.80 -2.76 2.90
CA LEU A 216 5.12 -1.57 3.41
C LEU A 216 4.93 -0.55 2.29
N HIS A 217 3.93 0.31 2.44
CA HIS A 217 3.66 1.42 1.54
C HIS A 217 3.76 2.72 2.31
N SER A 218 4.91 3.39 2.25
CA SER A 218 5.16 4.72 2.81
C SER A 218 5.82 5.60 1.76
N ASN A 219 5.34 6.84 1.64
CA ASN A 219 5.82 7.81 0.65
C ASN A 219 6.59 8.98 1.29
N HIS A 220 6.46 9.18 2.59
CA HIS A 220 7.07 10.32 3.29
C HIS A 220 7.56 9.93 4.68
N GLY A 221 8.69 10.51 5.11
CA GLY A 221 9.28 10.23 6.41
C GLY A 221 8.36 10.55 7.60
N ASN A 222 7.43 11.50 7.46
CA ASN A 222 6.47 11.86 8.50
C ASN A 222 5.43 10.76 8.79
N GLU A 223 5.23 9.81 7.88
CA GLU A 223 4.37 8.64 8.08
C GLU A 223 4.94 7.66 9.13
N LEU A 224 6.26 7.69 9.33
CA LEU A 224 6.99 6.75 10.19
C LEU A 224 7.01 7.24 11.65
N SER A 225 5.87 7.13 12.31
CA SER A 225 5.68 7.50 13.72
C SER A 225 6.33 6.51 14.70
N PRO A 226 6.44 6.84 16.00
CA PRO A 226 6.92 5.90 17.02
C PRO A 226 6.10 4.60 17.09
N SER A 227 4.78 4.67 16.86
CA SER A 227 3.93 3.47 16.82
C SER A 227 4.20 2.60 15.59
N VAL A 228 4.52 3.19 14.44
CA VAL A 228 5.00 2.47 13.25
C VAL A 228 6.35 1.80 13.53
N ALA A 229 7.27 2.51 14.20
CA ALA A 229 8.57 1.94 14.60
C ALA A 229 8.39 0.69 15.49
N ALA A 230 7.51 0.77 16.48
CA ALA A 230 7.18 -0.36 17.36
C ALA A 230 6.58 -1.54 16.58
N ALA A 231 5.70 -1.28 15.62
CA ALA A 231 5.11 -2.30 14.75
C ALA A 231 6.18 -2.98 13.88
N CYS A 232 7.07 -2.21 13.24
CA CYS A 232 8.20 -2.74 12.46
C CYS A 232 9.13 -3.63 13.31
N LEU A 233 9.43 -3.20 14.54
CA LEU A 233 10.24 -4.00 15.47
C LEU A 233 9.58 -5.35 15.78
N LYS A 234 8.28 -5.37 16.10
CA LYS A 234 7.53 -6.60 16.35
C LYS A 234 7.55 -7.56 15.16
N ILE A 235 7.36 -7.04 13.93
CA ILE A 235 7.38 -7.84 12.71
C ILE A 235 8.77 -8.46 12.49
N ARG A 236 9.84 -7.66 12.66
CA ARG A 236 11.22 -8.14 12.51
C ARG A 236 11.61 -9.19 13.55
N GLN A 237 11.16 -9.05 14.79
CA GLN A 237 11.40 -10.03 15.86
C GLN A 237 10.80 -11.42 15.54
N ARG A 238 9.87 -11.50 14.58
CA ARG A 238 9.31 -12.76 14.06
C ARG A 238 10.04 -13.28 12.81
N GLY A 239 11.19 -12.71 12.45
CA GLY A 239 11.97 -13.13 11.28
C GLY A 239 11.37 -12.74 9.93
N ILE A 240 10.35 -11.85 9.90
CA ILE A 240 9.69 -11.40 8.69
C ILE A 240 10.54 -10.30 8.04
N THR A 241 10.84 -10.44 6.75
CA THR A 241 11.56 -9.44 5.98
C THR A 241 10.66 -8.24 5.69
N LEU A 242 11.16 -7.02 6.00
CA LEU A 242 10.46 -5.77 5.74
C LEU A 242 11.10 -5.03 4.56
N LEU A 243 10.28 -4.73 3.57
CA LEU A 243 10.61 -3.89 2.42
C LEU A 243 9.63 -2.71 2.37
N ASN A 244 10.01 -1.62 1.70
CA ASN A 244 9.10 -0.51 1.41
C ASN A 244 9.02 -0.28 -0.09
N GLN A 245 7.81 -0.02 -0.59
CA GLN A 245 7.59 0.59 -1.89
C GLN A 245 6.92 1.95 -1.71
N SER A 246 7.45 2.94 -2.43
CA SER A 246 6.92 4.30 -2.49
C SER A 246 6.41 4.59 -3.89
N VAL A 247 5.52 5.56 -4.01
CA VAL A 247 5.16 6.18 -5.29
C VAL A 247 5.75 7.59 -5.30
N LEU A 248 6.39 7.98 -6.39
CA LEU A 248 6.86 9.35 -6.59
C LEU A 248 5.66 10.23 -6.93
N LEU A 249 5.37 11.19 -6.05
CA LEU A 249 4.16 12.00 -6.06
C LEU A 249 4.52 13.48 -5.98
N LYS A 250 4.04 14.24 -6.95
CA LYS A 250 4.20 15.71 -6.98
C LYS A 250 3.64 16.34 -5.71
N ALA A 251 4.40 17.26 -5.13
CA ALA A 251 4.11 17.99 -3.90
C ALA A 251 3.93 17.11 -2.65
N VAL A 252 4.44 15.87 -2.68
CA VAL A 252 4.50 14.96 -1.53
C VAL A 252 5.94 14.57 -1.25
N ASN A 253 6.65 14.04 -2.25
CA ASN A 253 8.02 13.54 -2.12
C ASN A 253 8.86 13.76 -3.39
N ASP A 254 8.52 14.74 -4.20
CA ASP A 254 9.18 15.08 -5.45
C ASP A 254 10.44 15.96 -5.28
N ASP A 255 11.17 15.76 -4.19
CA ASP A 255 12.48 16.31 -3.92
C ASP A 255 13.43 15.27 -3.33
N ALA A 256 14.73 15.41 -3.65
CA ALA A 256 15.74 14.41 -3.28
C ALA A 256 15.98 14.32 -1.77
N GLN A 257 15.85 15.42 -1.03
CA GLN A 257 16.07 15.44 0.41
C GLN A 257 14.99 14.63 1.13
N THR A 258 13.73 14.83 0.77
CA THR A 258 12.58 14.06 1.31
C THR A 258 12.73 12.57 1.03
N LEU A 259 13.13 12.20 -0.20
CA LEU A 259 13.33 10.79 -0.58
C LEU A 259 14.51 10.16 0.18
N CYS A 260 15.63 10.88 0.33
CA CYS A 260 16.79 10.43 1.13
C CYS A 260 16.42 10.26 2.60
N GLN A 261 15.72 11.23 3.19
CA GLN A 261 15.26 11.15 4.58
C GLN A 261 14.30 9.98 4.81
N LEU A 262 13.40 9.70 3.84
CA LEU A 262 12.54 8.52 3.91
C LEU A 262 13.36 7.24 3.92
N SER A 263 14.33 7.09 3.01
CA SER A 263 15.18 5.90 2.91
C SER A 263 15.98 5.64 4.20
N GLU A 264 16.62 6.67 4.73
CA GLU A 264 17.37 6.58 6.00
C GLU A 264 16.46 6.21 7.18
N LYS A 265 15.29 6.85 7.27
CA LYS A 265 14.33 6.58 8.35
C LYS A 265 13.76 5.17 8.25
N LEU A 266 13.41 4.68 7.05
CA LEU A 266 13.00 3.29 6.82
C LEU A 266 14.08 2.32 7.31
N PHE A 267 15.33 2.54 6.90
CA PHE A 267 16.45 1.67 7.28
C PHE A 267 16.69 1.65 8.79
N SER A 268 16.56 2.79 9.47
CA SER A 268 16.65 2.85 10.93
C SER A 268 15.59 1.99 11.64
N LEU A 269 14.43 1.76 10.99
CA LEU A 269 13.40 0.85 11.46
C LEU A 269 13.60 -0.61 10.98
N GLY A 270 14.69 -0.87 10.24
CA GLY A 270 15.00 -2.17 9.64
C GLY A 270 14.12 -2.54 8.46
N VAL A 271 13.64 -1.54 7.73
CA VAL A 271 12.88 -1.66 6.50
C VAL A 271 13.78 -1.28 5.33
N LEU A 272 13.96 -2.15 4.35
CA LEU A 272 14.78 -1.83 3.17
C LEU A 272 13.95 -1.07 2.13
N PRO A 273 14.42 0.07 1.59
CA PRO A 273 13.86 0.70 0.42
C PRO A 273 13.92 -0.28 -0.75
N TYR A 274 12.79 -0.55 -1.40
CA TYR A 274 12.73 -1.57 -2.45
C TYR A 274 12.42 -0.96 -3.80
N TYR A 275 11.24 -0.33 -3.92
CA TYR A 275 10.83 0.36 -5.14
C TYR A 275 10.44 1.81 -4.88
N LEU A 276 10.80 2.66 -5.84
CA LEU A 276 10.17 3.96 -6.08
C LEU A 276 9.41 3.83 -7.41
N HIS A 277 8.09 3.76 -7.33
CA HIS A 277 7.24 3.68 -8.50
C HIS A 277 7.01 5.07 -9.09
N LEU A 278 7.09 5.20 -10.40
CA LEU A 278 6.37 6.28 -11.06
C LEU A 278 4.87 6.07 -10.89
N LEU A 279 4.12 7.16 -10.91
CA LEU A 279 2.67 7.12 -10.76
C LEU A 279 2.05 6.28 -11.90
N ASP A 280 1.22 5.32 -11.56
CA ASP A 280 0.39 4.61 -12.53
C ASP A 280 -0.73 5.54 -13.02
N HIS A 281 -1.00 5.56 -14.32
CA HIS A 281 -1.91 6.51 -14.97
C HIS A 281 -3.39 6.14 -14.72
N ALA A 282 -3.79 6.10 -13.45
CA ALA A 282 -5.17 5.87 -13.06
C ALA A 282 -6.01 7.15 -13.18
N SER A 283 -7.25 7.05 -13.67
CA SER A 283 -8.18 8.18 -13.69
C SER A 283 -8.30 8.82 -12.30
N GLY A 284 -8.22 10.15 -12.25
CA GLY A 284 -8.30 10.94 -11.02
C GLY A 284 -6.99 11.08 -10.24
N THR A 285 -5.83 10.60 -10.76
CA THR A 285 -4.54 10.70 -10.07
C THR A 285 -3.54 11.64 -10.73
N GLY A 286 -3.81 12.14 -11.93
CA GLY A 286 -2.83 12.82 -12.78
C GLY A 286 -2.18 14.07 -12.17
N HIS A 287 -2.83 14.72 -11.23
CA HIS A 287 -2.26 15.87 -10.50
C HIS A 287 -1.05 15.52 -9.62
N PHE A 288 -0.81 14.23 -9.35
CA PHE A 288 0.38 13.72 -8.66
C PHE A 288 1.54 13.36 -9.60
N ALA A 289 1.35 13.48 -10.91
CA ALA A 289 2.36 13.04 -11.85
C ALA A 289 3.68 13.82 -11.73
N VAL A 290 4.78 13.10 -11.79
CA VAL A 290 6.14 13.59 -11.95
C VAL A 290 6.66 12.98 -13.25
N ASP A 291 7.26 13.80 -14.11
CA ASP A 291 7.79 13.34 -15.40
C ASP A 291 9.06 12.49 -15.23
N ASP A 292 9.39 11.73 -16.28
CA ASP A 292 10.49 10.77 -16.26
C ASP A 292 11.86 11.45 -16.07
N ASP A 293 12.07 12.61 -16.67
CA ASP A 293 13.36 13.30 -16.59
C ASP A 293 13.58 13.85 -15.17
N THR A 294 12.55 14.42 -14.56
CA THR A 294 12.59 14.83 -13.15
C THR A 294 12.84 13.63 -12.24
N ALA A 295 12.15 12.51 -12.47
CA ALA A 295 12.34 11.31 -11.67
C ALA A 295 13.76 10.73 -11.75
N LYS A 296 14.37 10.72 -12.94
CA LYS A 296 15.77 10.32 -13.14
C LYS A 296 16.75 11.25 -12.42
N GLN A 297 16.54 12.56 -12.50
CA GLN A 297 17.36 13.54 -11.79
C GLN A 297 17.29 13.35 -10.28
N LEU A 298 16.09 13.07 -9.73
CA LEU A 298 15.91 12.78 -8.31
C LEU A 298 16.65 11.49 -7.91
N LEU A 299 16.56 10.44 -8.73
CA LEU A 299 17.28 9.19 -8.49
C LEU A 299 18.79 9.41 -8.48
N GLU A 300 19.32 10.18 -9.44
CA GLU A 300 20.75 10.51 -9.49
C GLU A 300 21.19 11.30 -8.24
N GLN A 301 20.39 12.25 -7.79
CA GLN A 301 20.67 12.99 -6.56
C GLN A 301 20.67 12.06 -5.32
N MET A 302 19.74 11.11 -5.22
CA MET A 302 19.74 10.09 -4.17
C MET A 302 21.00 9.22 -4.22
N GLN A 303 21.42 8.78 -5.42
CA GLN A 303 22.64 7.97 -5.61
C GLN A 303 23.91 8.69 -5.18
N ARG A 304 23.95 10.02 -5.29
CA ARG A 304 25.07 10.85 -4.82
C ARG A 304 25.11 11.00 -3.29
N GLN A 305 23.97 10.86 -2.61
CA GLN A 305 23.83 11.14 -1.19
C GLN A 305 23.74 9.89 -0.33
N LEU A 306 23.27 8.76 -0.89
CA LEU A 306 22.98 7.54 -0.13
C LEU A 306 23.92 6.38 -0.52
N PRO A 307 24.22 5.47 0.41
CA PRO A 307 24.76 4.17 0.06
C PRO A 307 23.82 3.42 -0.90
N GLY A 308 24.36 2.68 -1.85
CA GLY A 308 23.58 2.06 -2.92
C GLY A 308 22.41 1.17 -2.47
N TYR A 309 22.54 0.51 -1.29
CA TYR A 309 21.47 -0.34 -0.73
C TYR A 309 20.30 0.47 -0.14
N LEU A 310 20.42 1.78 0.03
CA LEU A 310 19.36 2.70 0.47
C LEU A 310 18.67 3.39 -0.71
N VAL A 311 19.18 3.24 -1.92
CA VAL A 311 18.56 3.80 -3.12
C VAL A 311 17.56 2.79 -3.68
N PRO A 312 16.24 3.10 -3.66
CA PRO A 312 15.23 2.21 -4.22
C PRO A 312 15.35 2.12 -5.74
N LYS A 313 14.88 1.02 -6.32
CA LYS A 313 14.79 0.89 -7.78
C LYS A 313 13.66 1.77 -8.31
N LEU A 314 13.97 2.74 -9.15
CA LEU A 314 12.96 3.52 -9.87
C LEU A 314 12.33 2.65 -10.95
N VAL A 315 11.01 2.48 -10.91
CA VAL A 315 10.30 1.55 -11.80
C VAL A 315 8.95 2.09 -12.26
N ARG A 316 8.49 1.57 -13.40
CA ARG A 316 7.11 1.73 -13.90
C ARG A 316 6.48 0.36 -14.07
N GLU A 317 5.20 0.21 -13.72
CA GLU A 317 4.39 -0.92 -14.13
C GLU A 317 3.73 -0.60 -15.48
N GLN A 318 3.90 -1.49 -16.45
CA GLN A 318 3.32 -1.34 -17.78
C GLN A 318 2.53 -2.60 -18.12
N ALA A 319 1.31 -2.44 -18.59
CA ALA A 319 0.47 -3.57 -19.02
C ALA A 319 1.18 -4.40 -20.10
N GLY A 320 1.17 -5.72 -19.95
CA GLY A 320 1.81 -6.67 -20.87
C GLY A 320 3.32 -6.80 -20.73
N ALA A 321 4.00 -6.02 -19.90
CA ALA A 321 5.43 -6.20 -19.64
C ALA A 321 5.69 -7.46 -18.79
N ALA A 322 6.81 -8.14 -19.02
CA ALA A 322 7.19 -9.36 -18.30
C ALA A 322 7.64 -9.10 -16.84
N TYR A 323 7.93 -7.86 -16.48
CA TYR A 323 8.33 -7.39 -15.14
C TYR A 323 8.15 -5.87 -15.05
N LYS A 324 8.29 -5.30 -13.83
CA LYS A 324 8.32 -3.84 -13.63
C LYS A 324 9.52 -3.25 -14.34
N LEU A 325 9.29 -2.32 -15.26
CA LEU A 325 10.35 -1.74 -16.11
C LEU A 325 11.21 -0.77 -15.28
N PRO A 326 12.54 -0.96 -15.19
CA PRO A 326 13.43 0.03 -14.62
C PRO A 326 13.42 1.31 -15.45
N ILE A 327 13.48 2.45 -14.78
CA ILE A 327 13.64 3.78 -15.39
C ILE A 327 15.08 4.22 -15.09
N ASN A 328 15.92 4.23 -16.12
CA ASN A 328 17.35 4.54 -16.05
C ASN A 328 17.62 5.90 -16.67
#